data_a7f8d3d1b5a7e9c65642c55c5e38739b
#
_entry.id   a7f8d3d1b5a7e9c65642c55c5e38739b
#
_cell.length_a   1.000
_cell.length_b   1.000
_cell.length_c   1.000
_cell.angle_alpha   90.00
_cell.angle_beta   90.00
_cell.angle_gamma   90.00
#
_symmetry.space_group_name_H-M   'P 1'
#
loop_
_entity.id
_entity.type
_entity.pdbx_description
1 polymer ?
#
loop_
_entity_poly.entity_id
_entity_poly.type
_entity_poly.pdbx_seq_one_letter_code
_entity_poly.pdbx_strand_id
1 'polypeptide(L)'
;MSDTKTDVSNPEVLVREKLDELISFRKENDSKTDFWAKQFDLGLAWVHFPEGAGGLNVNPKFQLLVNETLRKEGISINNRIANLLGIGMGAPTIVEYGTKEQIDKYLKPMFTAEEIWCQLFSEPGSGSDLASLSTKAVDDGDGYIVNGQKVWTTLGHLSKWGLLVTRTDPDVPKHRGLTFFI
;
A
#
# COMPACT_ATOMS: atom_id res chain seq x y z
N MET A 1 -32.07 5.57 30.81
CA MET A 1 -31.43 5.11 29.56
C MET A 1 -30.73 6.32 28.96
N SER A 2 -29.44 6.47 29.22
CA SER A 2 -28.66 7.60 28.69
C SER A 2 -28.08 7.17 27.35
N ASP A 3 -28.62 7.73 26.27
CA ASP A 3 -28.01 7.68 24.96
C ASP A 3 -26.65 8.38 25.06
N THR A 4 -25.56 7.60 25.16
CA THR A 4 -24.21 8.09 24.92
C THR A 4 -24.07 8.34 23.42
N LYS A 5 -24.43 9.56 22.97
CA LYS A 5 -24.00 10.05 21.66
C LYS A 5 -22.47 10.01 21.66
N THR A 6 -21.92 9.09 20.91
CA THR A 6 -20.49 9.00 20.64
C THR A 6 -20.06 10.33 20.03
N ASP A 7 -19.15 11.02 20.67
CA ASP A 7 -18.58 12.27 20.15
C ASP A 7 -17.65 11.94 18.95
N VAL A 8 -18.24 11.88 17.76
CA VAL A 8 -17.57 11.58 16.47
C VAL A 8 -16.48 12.62 16.14
N SER A 9 -16.38 13.70 16.94
CA SER A 9 -15.40 14.77 16.72
C SER A 9 -13.99 14.46 17.24
N ASN A 10 -13.81 13.41 18.08
CA ASN A 10 -12.50 13.06 18.63
C ASN A 10 -11.88 11.86 17.87
N PRO A 11 -10.83 12.09 17.06
CA PRO A 11 -10.19 11.03 16.28
C PRO A 11 -9.63 9.88 17.13
N GLU A 12 -9.20 10.13 18.36
CA GLU A 12 -8.71 9.07 19.24
C GLU A 12 -9.83 8.14 19.68
N VAL A 13 -11.00 8.68 20.00
CA VAL A 13 -12.17 7.88 20.37
C VAL A 13 -12.59 7.00 19.20
N LEU A 14 -12.67 7.57 17.99
CA LEU A 14 -12.98 6.79 16.78
C LEU A 14 -11.99 5.64 16.56
N VAL A 15 -10.68 5.90 16.67
CA VAL A 15 -9.66 4.85 16.48
C VAL A 15 -9.78 3.77 17.54
N ARG A 16 -10.07 4.12 18.81
CA ARG A 16 -10.26 3.12 19.89
C ARG A 16 -11.50 2.25 19.67
N GLU A 17 -12.63 2.83 19.29
CA GLU A 17 -13.84 2.09 18.96
C GLU A 17 -13.60 1.08 17.83
N LYS A 18 -12.91 1.50 16.76
CA LYS A 18 -12.53 0.60 15.65
C LYS A 18 -11.57 -0.50 16.10
N LEU A 19 -10.65 -0.20 17.00
CA LEU A 19 -9.75 -1.19 17.59
C LEU A 19 -10.50 -2.23 18.43
N ASP A 20 -11.44 -1.80 19.27
CA ASP A 20 -12.24 -2.70 20.10
C ASP A 20 -13.08 -3.66 19.22
N GLU A 21 -13.65 -3.13 18.11
CA GLU A 21 -14.35 -3.94 17.10
C GLU A 21 -13.41 -4.97 16.46
N LEU A 22 -12.20 -4.55 16.07
CA LEU A 22 -11.21 -5.43 15.44
C LEU A 22 -10.71 -6.53 16.39
N ILE A 23 -10.47 -6.19 17.66
CA ILE A 23 -10.03 -7.14 18.69
C ILE A 23 -11.14 -8.16 18.98
N SER A 24 -12.39 -7.71 19.06
CA SER A 24 -13.53 -8.60 19.24
C SER A 24 -13.69 -9.57 18.07
N PHE A 25 -13.54 -9.07 16.84
CA PHE A 25 -13.54 -9.91 15.64
C PHE A 25 -12.44 -10.98 15.70
N ARG A 26 -11.23 -10.63 16.16
CA ARG A 26 -10.09 -11.56 16.27
C ARG A 26 -10.35 -12.72 17.25
N LYS A 27 -11.09 -12.47 18.33
CA LYS A 27 -11.42 -13.51 19.32
C LYS A 27 -12.38 -14.57 18.77
N GLU A 28 -13.16 -14.21 17.77
CA GLU A 28 -14.16 -15.09 17.13
C GLU A 28 -13.62 -15.75 15.84
N ASN A 29 -12.50 -15.25 15.30
CA ASN A 29 -11.95 -15.64 14.00
C ASN A 29 -10.44 -15.84 14.04
N ASP A 30 -9.96 -17.04 13.73
CA ASP A 30 -8.53 -17.38 13.74
C ASP A 30 -7.81 -17.05 12.44
N SER A 31 -8.51 -16.78 11.36
CA SER A 31 -7.94 -16.47 10.04
C SER A 31 -7.17 -15.13 10.07
N LYS A 32 -5.90 -15.19 9.70
CA LYS A 32 -5.07 -13.98 9.59
C LYS A 32 -5.49 -13.09 8.43
N THR A 33 -5.85 -13.69 7.30
CA THR A 33 -6.28 -12.95 6.10
C THR A 33 -7.58 -12.20 6.38
N ASP A 34 -8.56 -12.86 7.02
CA ASP A 34 -9.83 -12.22 7.38
C ASP A 34 -9.63 -11.10 8.41
N PHE A 35 -8.70 -11.30 9.36
CA PHE A 35 -8.33 -10.25 10.30
C PHE A 35 -7.74 -9.02 9.60
N TRP A 36 -6.81 -9.21 8.65
CA TRP A 36 -6.24 -8.09 7.89
C TRP A 36 -7.27 -7.44 6.97
N ALA A 37 -8.17 -8.22 6.36
CA ALA A 37 -9.28 -7.68 5.59
C ALA A 37 -10.19 -6.81 6.48
N LYS A 38 -10.57 -7.29 7.67
CA LYS A 38 -11.34 -6.53 8.65
C LYS A 38 -10.62 -5.27 9.13
N GLN A 39 -9.30 -5.36 9.38
CA GLN A 39 -8.47 -4.22 9.75
C GLN A 39 -8.48 -3.13 8.65
N PHE A 40 -8.39 -3.53 7.39
CA PHE A 40 -8.49 -2.63 6.25
C PHE A 40 -9.88 -1.97 6.19
N ASP A 41 -10.96 -2.76 6.27
CA ASP A 41 -12.34 -2.29 6.17
C ASP A 41 -12.70 -1.32 7.31
N LEU A 42 -12.10 -1.48 8.49
CA LEU A 42 -12.25 -0.57 9.62
C LEU A 42 -11.39 0.71 9.51
N GLY A 43 -10.58 0.85 8.46
CA GLY A 43 -9.70 2.01 8.27
C GLY A 43 -8.45 2.01 9.16
N LEU A 44 -8.08 0.86 9.74
CA LEU A 44 -6.95 0.72 10.65
C LEU A 44 -5.67 0.20 9.97
N ALA A 45 -5.69 0.06 8.65
CA ALA A 45 -4.51 -0.33 7.86
C ALA A 45 -3.48 0.81 7.81
N TRP A 46 -3.93 1.98 7.43
CA TRP A 46 -3.18 3.24 7.36
C TRP A 46 -4.10 4.37 7.79
N VAL A 47 -4.22 4.63 9.08
CA VAL A 47 -5.22 5.55 9.66
C VAL A 47 -5.29 6.93 9.00
N HIS A 48 -4.20 7.37 8.36
CA HIS A 48 -4.10 8.67 7.69
C HIS A 48 -4.54 8.65 6.23
N PHE A 49 -4.77 7.47 5.63
CA PHE A 49 -5.33 7.38 4.29
C PHE A 49 -6.81 7.76 4.28
N PRO A 50 -7.37 8.12 3.12
CA PRO A 50 -8.79 8.39 2.99
C PRO A 50 -9.66 7.21 3.42
N GLU A 51 -10.89 7.50 3.83
CA GLU A 51 -11.91 6.47 4.03
C GLU A 51 -12.13 5.68 2.73
N GLY A 52 -12.28 4.37 2.86
CA GLY A 52 -12.35 3.44 1.71
C GLY A 52 -10.98 3.01 1.16
N ALA A 53 -9.90 3.71 1.51
CA ALA A 53 -8.53 3.34 1.15
C ALA A 53 -7.78 2.62 2.28
N GLY A 54 -8.51 2.05 3.24
CA GLY A 54 -7.94 1.42 4.44
C GLY A 54 -7.56 2.41 5.54
N GLY A 55 -8.04 3.65 5.48
CA GLY A 55 -7.79 4.72 6.43
C GLY A 55 -9.06 5.37 7.00
N LEU A 56 -8.88 6.30 7.92
CA LEU A 56 -9.90 7.08 8.61
C LEU A 56 -9.72 8.59 8.40
N ASN A 57 -8.79 8.99 7.53
CA ASN A 57 -8.42 10.38 7.29
C ASN A 57 -8.03 11.13 8.58
N VAL A 58 -7.36 10.45 9.52
CA VAL A 58 -6.91 11.03 10.79
C VAL A 58 -5.39 11.20 10.85
N ASN A 59 -4.89 11.94 11.83
CA ASN A 59 -3.47 12.18 11.97
C ASN A 59 -2.65 10.86 12.04
N PRO A 60 -1.56 10.70 11.27
CA PRO A 60 -0.75 9.49 11.23
C PRO A 60 -0.18 9.05 12.58
N LYS A 61 -0.07 9.95 13.57
CA LYS A 61 0.33 9.59 14.94
C LYS A 61 -0.54 8.49 15.57
N PHE A 62 -1.82 8.41 15.18
CA PHE A 62 -2.72 7.38 15.70
C PHE A 62 -2.39 5.97 15.19
N GLN A 63 -1.53 5.84 14.17
CA GLN A 63 -1.03 4.52 13.77
C GLN A 63 -0.20 3.85 14.87
N LEU A 64 0.47 4.63 15.71
CA LEU A 64 1.19 4.10 16.87
C LEU A 64 0.21 3.46 17.87
N LEU A 65 -0.91 4.13 18.16
CA LEU A 65 -1.96 3.58 19.02
C LEU A 65 -2.47 2.23 18.48
N VAL A 66 -2.76 2.14 17.18
CA VAL A 66 -3.19 0.88 16.54
C VAL A 66 -2.13 -0.21 16.72
N ASN A 67 -0.89 0.08 16.36
CA ASN A 67 0.20 -0.89 16.39
C ASN A 67 0.52 -1.38 17.82
N GLU A 68 0.51 -0.47 18.80
CA GLU A 68 0.77 -0.80 20.21
C GLU A 68 -0.36 -1.63 20.82
N THR A 69 -1.61 -1.27 20.50
CA THR A 69 -2.77 -2.01 20.99
C THR A 69 -2.77 -3.43 20.46
N LEU A 70 -2.60 -3.61 19.14
CA LEU A 70 -2.52 -4.95 18.54
C LEU A 70 -1.36 -5.77 19.11
N ARG A 71 -0.20 -5.14 19.35
CA ARG A 71 0.95 -5.85 19.96
C ARG A 71 0.66 -6.28 21.39
N LYS A 72 -0.02 -5.46 22.20
CA LYS A 72 -0.43 -5.82 23.58
C LYS A 72 -1.38 -7.01 23.61
N GLU A 73 -2.23 -7.12 22.60
CA GLU A 73 -3.15 -8.26 22.40
C GLU A 73 -2.46 -9.49 21.79
N GLY A 74 -1.14 -9.46 21.60
CA GLY A 74 -0.39 -10.56 20.99
C GLY A 74 -0.63 -10.75 19.49
N ILE A 75 -1.24 -9.77 18.84
CA ILE A 75 -1.57 -9.83 17.42
C ILE A 75 -0.37 -9.36 16.59
N SER A 76 0.09 -10.22 15.69
CA SER A 76 1.20 -9.90 14.80
C SER A 76 0.77 -8.92 13.70
N ILE A 77 1.56 -7.87 13.52
CA ILE A 77 1.41 -6.90 12.41
C ILE A 77 2.30 -7.26 11.19
N ASN A 78 2.71 -8.52 11.07
CA ASN A 78 3.76 -8.95 10.14
C ASN A 78 3.32 -9.12 8.66
N ASN A 79 2.09 -8.76 8.27
CA ASN A 79 1.71 -8.65 6.85
C ASN A 79 2.66 -7.71 6.09
N ARG A 80 3.21 -6.71 6.75
CA ARG A 80 4.17 -5.75 6.18
C ARG A 80 5.47 -6.38 5.71
N ILE A 81 5.91 -7.48 6.34
CA ILE A 81 7.14 -8.18 5.91
C ILE A 81 6.90 -8.93 4.61
N ALA A 82 5.72 -9.54 4.46
CA ALA A 82 5.38 -10.28 3.25
C ALA A 82 5.20 -9.36 2.03
N ASN A 83 4.76 -8.12 2.22
CA ASN A 83 4.47 -7.18 1.14
C ASN A 83 5.03 -5.77 1.37
N LEU A 84 6.29 -5.71 1.84
CA LEU A 84 6.94 -4.46 2.24
C LEU A 84 6.91 -3.39 1.14
N LEU A 85 7.18 -3.79 -0.11
CA LEU A 85 7.24 -2.87 -1.25
C LEU A 85 5.85 -2.35 -1.66
N GLY A 86 4.85 -3.23 -1.67
CA GLY A 86 3.47 -2.84 -1.90
C GLY A 86 3.00 -1.85 -0.83
N ILE A 87 3.08 -2.24 0.43
CA ILE A 87 2.58 -1.47 1.57
C ILE A 87 3.36 -0.17 1.79
N GLY A 88 4.69 -0.21 1.63
CA GLY A 88 5.57 0.92 1.93
C GLY A 88 5.74 1.91 0.78
N MET A 89 5.57 1.48 -0.47
CA MET A 89 5.78 2.31 -1.66
C MET A 89 4.54 2.36 -2.55
N GLY A 90 3.96 1.20 -2.90
CA GLY A 90 2.82 1.10 -3.80
C GLY A 90 1.59 1.79 -3.24
N ALA A 91 1.20 1.47 -1.99
CA ALA A 91 0.01 2.03 -1.38
C ALA A 91 0.00 3.57 -1.32
N PRO A 92 1.03 4.24 -0.77
CA PRO A 92 1.04 5.70 -0.74
C PRO A 92 1.06 6.32 -2.14
N THR A 93 1.75 5.71 -3.12
CA THR A 93 1.76 6.20 -4.50
C THR A 93 0.38 6.10 -5.15
N ILE A 94 -0.33 4.97 -4.95
CA ILE A 94 -1.67 4.77 -5.50
C ILE A 94 -2.68 5.72 -4.85
N VAL A 95 -2.57 5.97 -3.55
CA VAL A 95 -3.47 6.91 -2.86
C VAL A 95 -3.27 8.34 -3.34
N GLU A 96 -2.03 8.74 -3.63
CA GLU A 96 -1.70 10.12 -4.06
C GLU A 96 -2.02 10.37 -5.55
N TYR A 97 -1.74 9.40 -6.43
CA TYR A 97 -1.77 9.59 -7.88
C TYR A 97 -2.72 8.67 -8.63
N GLY A 98 -3.25 7.65 -7.98
CA GLY A 98 -4.12 6.66 -8.60
C GLY A 98 -5.57 7.12 -8.74
N THR A 99 -6.30 6.43 -9.61
CA THR A 99 -7.75 6.60 -9.72
C THR A 99 -8.47 5.85 -8.60
N LYS A 100 -9.76 6.16 -8.42
CA LYS A 100 -10.61 5.43 -7.45
C LYS A 100 -10.63 3.93 -7.76
N GLU A 101 -10.71 3.56 -9.04
CA GLU A 101 -10.71 2.17 -9.49
C GLU A 101 -9.40 1.46 -9.14
N GLN A 102 -8.28 2.17 -9.24
CA GLN A 102 -6.97 1.64 -8.84
C GLN A 102 -6.88 1.46 -7.32
N ILE A 103 -7.36 2.42 -6.54
CA ILE A 103 -7.44 2.33 -5.08
C ILE A 103 -8.25 1.08 -4.67
N ASP A 104 -9.46 0.95 -5.22
CA ASP A 104 -10.37 -0.16 -4.92
C ASP A 104 -9.80 -1.52 -5.33
N LYS A 105 -9.09 -1.56 -6.47
CA LYS A 105 -8.51 -2.79 -7.02
C LYS A 105 -7.30 -3.27 -6.24
N TYR A 106 -6.41 -2.35 -5.84
CA TYR A 106 -5.07 -2.73 -5.42
C TYR A 106 -4.84 -2.72 -3.90
N LEU A 107 -5.44 -1.77 -3.16
CA LEU A 107 -5.00 -1.54 -1.78
C LEU A 107 -5.37 -2.67 -0.83
N LYS A 108 -6.59 -3.20 -0.90
CA LYS A 108 -7.01 -4.26 0.02
C LYS A 108 -6.25 -5.58 -0.20
N PRO A 109 -6.15 -6.13 -1.44
CA PRO A 109 -5.35 -7.33 -1.69
C PRO A 109 -3.85 -7.13 -1.38
N MET A 110 -3.34 -5.92 -1.56
CA MET A 110 -1.98 -5.56 -1.16
C MET A 110 -1.79 -5.61 0.36
N PHE A 111 -2.73 -5.04 1.14
CA PHE A 111 -2.65 -5.01 2.58
C PHE A 111 -2.81 -6.40 3.21
N THR A 112 -3.71 -7.21 2.69
CA THR A 112 -3.94 -8.60 3.15
C THR A 112 -2.83 -9.56 2.73
N ALA A 113 -1.89 -9.12 1.91
CA ALA A 113 -0.83 -9.91 1.28
C ALA A 113 -1.35 -11.05 0.36
N GLU A 114 -2.61 -10.95 -0.11
CA GLU A 114 -3.13 -11.82 -1.18
C GLU A 114 -2.42 -11.56 -2.51
N GLU A 115 -1.99 -10.33 -2.75
CA GLU A 115 -1.25 -9.90 -3.93
C GLU A 115 0.06 -9.25 -3.54
N ILE A 116 1.16 -9.97 -3.77
CA ILE A 116 2.52 -9.50 -3.47
C ILE A 116 3.00 -8.55 -4.56
N TRP A 117 3.77 -7.56 -4.17
CA TRP A 117 4.31 -6.52 -5.02
C TRP A 117 5.83 -6.51 -5.00
N CYS A 118 6.44 -6.25 -6.16
CA CYS A 118 7.88 -6.05 -6.28
C CYS A 118 8.21 -4.66 -6.83
N GLN A 119 9.49 -4.31 -6.74
CA GLN A 119 10.04 -3.07 -7.27
C GLN A 119 10.89 -3.37 -8.52
N LEU A 120 10.57 -2.74 -9.63
CA LEU A 120 11.24 -2.87 -10.91
C LEU A 120 11.95 -1.55 -11.28
N PHE A 121 12.98 -1.18 -10.51
CA PHE A 121 13.69 0.08 -10.63
C PHE A 121 15.09 -0.11 -11.21
N SER A 122 15.97 -0.80 -10.48
CA SER A 122 17.39 -0.93 -10.81
C SER A 122 17.62 -1.72 -12.09
N GLU A 123 18.67 -1.36 -12.82
CA GLU A 123 19.16 -2.02 -14.03
C GLU A 123 20.64 -2.37 -13.88
N PRO A 124 21.21 -3.24 -14.73
CA PRO A 124 22.65 -3.55 -14.69
C PRO A 124 23.55 -2.31 -14.73
N GLY A 125 23.15 -1.26 -15.45
CA GLY A 125 23.87 0.01 -15.59
C GLY A 125 23.33 1.16 -14.75
N SER A 126 22.28 0.96 -13.95
CA SER A 126 21.60 2.05 -13.23
C SER A 126 21.06 1.56 -11.88
N GLY A 127 21.65 2.03 -10.80
CA GLY A 127 21.23 1.76 -9.43
C GLY A 127 20.95 3.05 -8.68
N SER A 128 21.94 3.58 -7.95
CA SER A 128 21.79 4.84 -7.20
C SER A 128 21.43 6.03 -8.09
N ASP A 129 21.98 6.08 -9.32
CA ASP A 129 21.53 7.02 -10.35
C ASP A 129 20.35 6.41 -11.12
N LEU A 130 19.19 6.31 -10.48
CA LEU A 130 17.98 5.74 -11.08
C LEU A 130 17.57 6.48 -12.36
N ALA A 131 17.76 7.79 -12.42
CA ALA A 131 17.40 8.58 -13.58
C ALA A 131 18.17 8.22 -14.85
N SER A 132 19.28 7.46 -14.76
CA SER A 132 20.02 6.94 -15.89
C SER A 132 19.51 5.59 -16.42
N LEU A 133 18.37 5.11 -15.94
CA LEU A 133 17.75 3.88 -16.45
C LEU A 133 17.48 3.94 -17.96
N SER A 134 17.58 2.78 -18.60
CA SER A 134 17.47 2.61 -20.05
C SER A 134 16.24 1.80 -20.50
N THR A 135 15.55 1.13 -19.59
CA THR A 135 14.28 0.45 -19.91
C THR A 135 13.30 1.46 -20.50
N LYS A 136 12.84 1.19 -21.72
CA LYS A 136 11.91 2.07 -22.47
C LYS A 136 10.48 1.56 -22.37
N ALA A 137 9.54 2.47 -22.35
CA ALA A 137 8.13 2.19 -22.61
C ALA A 137 7.65 3.10 -23.73
N VAL A 138 7.12 2.49 -24.78
CA VAL A 138 6.61 3.17 -25.97
C VAL A 138 5.13 2.92 -26.07
N ASP A 139 4.37 3.98 -26.19
CA ASP A 139 2.92 3.92 -26.42
C ASP A 139 2.63 3.24 -27.76
N ASP A 140 1.76 2.23 -27.81
CA ASP A 140 1.33 1.56 -29.03
C ASP A 140 -0.17 1.81 -29.36
N GLY A 141 -0.81 2.69 -28.62
CA GLY A 141 -2.21 3.10 -28.79
C GLY A 141 -3.19 2.37 -27.86
N ASP A 142 -2.94 1.10 -27.54
CA ASP A 142 -3.75 0.31 -26.61
C ASP A 142 -3.07 0.15 -25.22
N GLY A 143 -1.78 0.50 -25.14
CA GLY A 143 -0.96 0.38 -23.92
C GLY A 143 0.48 0.79 -24.16
N TYR A 144 1.41 0.09 -23.52
CA TYR A 144 2.84 0.37 -23.64
C TYR A 144 3.64 -0.88 -23.93
N ILE A 145 4.51 -0.82 -24.93
CA ILE A 145 5.52 -1.84 -25.17
C ILE A 145 6.76 -1.51 -24.34
N VAL A 146 7.10 -2.38 -23.40
CA VAL A 146 8.23 -2.20 -22.48
C VAL A 146 9.39 -3.07 -22.90
N ASN A 147 10.57 -2.46 -23.10
CA ASN A 147 11.83 -3.15 -23.43
C ASN A 147 12.95 -2.71 -22.50
N GLY A 148 13.58 -3.68 -21.83
CA GLY A 148 14.70 -3.44 -20.92
C GLY A 148 14.93 -4.61 -19.98
N GLN A 149 15.82 -4.40 -19.00
CA GLN A 149 16.17 -5.41 -18.00
C GLN A 149 16.20 -4.76 -16.62
N LYS A 150 15.43 -5.29 -15.68
CA LYS A 150 15.47 -4.91 -14.26
C LYS A 150 16.20 -5.97 -13.45
N VAL A 151 16.93 -5.55 -12.41
CA VAL A 151 17.71 -6.41 -11.52
C VAL A 151 17.40 -6.13 -10.06
N TRP A 152 17.82 -7.04 -9.17
CA TRP A 152 17.64 -6.93 -7.72
C TRP A 152 16.17 -6.83 -7.28
N THR A 153 15.29 -7.51 -8.03
CA THR A 153 13.86 -7.49 -7.82
C THR A 153 13.47 -8.41 -6.66
N THR A 154 13.51 -7.89 -5.43
CA THR A 154 13.11 -8.62 -4.24
C THR A 154 11.66 -9.09 -4.36
N LEU A 155 11.41 -10.38 -4.08
CA LEU A 155 10.12 -11.05 -4.21
C LEU A 155 9.54 -11.10 -5.64
N GLY A 156 10.27 -10.73 -6.67
CA GLY A 156 9.77 -10.73 -8.06
C GLY A 156 9.14 -12.06 -8.51
N HIS A 157 9.68 -13.19 -8.04
CA HIS A 157 9.18 -14.53 -8.35
C HIS A 157 7.86 -14.89 -7.66
N LEU A 158 7.43 -14.12 -6.64
CA LEU A 158 6.17 -14.28 -5.92
C LEU A 158 5.17 -13.17 -6.24
N SER A 159 5.62 -12.11 -6.93
CA SER A 159 4.83 -10.91 -7.10
C SER A 159 3.84 -11.04 -8.24
N LYS A 160 2.64 -10.56 -8.01
CA LYS A 160 1.61 -10.40 -9.04
C LYS A 160 1.74 -9.05 -9.74
N TRP A 161 2.20 -8.03 -9.01
CA TRP A 161 2.32 -6.66 -9.48
C TRP A 161 3.74 -6.14 -9.29
N GLY A 162 4.14 -5.20 -10.15
CA GLY A 162 5.43 -4.55 -10.07
C GLY A 162 5.31 -3.03 -10.15
N LEU A 163 6.05 -2.34 -9.30
CA LEU A 163 6.26 -0.89 -9.37
C LEU A 163 7.36 -0.64 -10.39
N LEU A 164 7.00 -0.28 -11.62
CA LEU A 164 7.92 -0.18 -12.74
C LEU A 164 8.23 1.28 -13.06
N VAL A 165 9.52 1.64 -13.13
CA VAL A 165 9.97 2.94 -13.68
C VAL A 165 10.67 2.71 -15.01
N THR A 166 10.23 3.46 -16.03
CA THR A 166 10.78 3.38 -17.39
C THR A 166 11.03 4.77 -17.95
N ARG A 167 11.74 4.82 -19.08
CA ARG A 167 11.92 6.01 -19.89
C ARG A 167 10.86 6.05 -20.99
N THR A 168 9.98 7.03 -20.91
CA THR A 168 8.95 7.30 -21.94
C THR A 168 9.31 8.45 -22.86
N ASP A 169 10.16 9.40 -22.39
CA ASP A 169 10.66 10.50 -23.21
C ASP A 169 12.19 10.58 -23.14
N PRO A 170 12.92 10.22 -24.20
CA PRO A 170 14.36 10.28 -24.26
C PRO A 170 14.92 11.68 -24.58
N ASP A 171 14.08 12.62 -25.06
CA ASP A 171 14.51 13.90 -25.63
C ASP A 171 14.56 15.03 -24.58
N VAL A 172 14.13 14.75 -23.35
CA VAL A 172 14.17 15.66 -22.21
C VAL A 172 15.27 15.31 -21.22
N PRO A 173 15.64 16.20 -20.27
CA PRO A 173 16.57 15.87 -19.22
C PRO A 173 16.21 14.58 -18.51
N LYS A 174 17.20 13.71 -18.21
CA LYS A 174 17.03 12.30 -17.81
C LYS A 174 15.99 12.06 -16.69
N HIS A 175 15.85 12.98 -15.74
CA HIS A 175 14.90 12.89 -14.62
C HIS A 175 13.48 13.34 -14.95
N ARG A 176 13.24 13.94 -16.12
CA ARG A 176 11.91 14.40 -16.56
C ARG A 176 11.24 13.45 -17.54
N GLY A 177 12.01 12.56 -18.16
CA GLY A 177 11.51 11.61 -19.16
C GLY A 177 11.15 10.24 -18.57
N LEU A 178 10.83 10.16 -17.28
CA LEU A 178 10.50 8.92 -16.60
C LEU A 178 9.01 8.84 -16.30
N THR A 179 8.46 7.64 -16.44
CA THR A 179 7.08 7.31 -16.08
C THR A 179 7.06 6.10 -15.18
N PHE A 180 6.14 6.15 -14.22
CA PHE A 180 5.88 5.10 -13.25
C PHE A 180 4.64 4.30 -13.69
N PHE A 181 4.76 2.98 -13.73
CA PHE A 181 3.69 2.05 -14.09
C PHE A 181 3.44 1.01 -12.98
N ILE A 182 2.25 0.45 -13.00
CA ILE A 182 1.85 -0.73 -12.25
C ILE A 182 1.60 -1.86 -13.25
#